data_3d2c2f5344cb87f134bb68253da16d13
#
_entry.id   3d2c2f5344cb87f134bb68253da16d13
#
_cell.length_a   1.000
_cell.length_b   1.000
_cell.length_c   1.000
_cell.angle_alpha   90.00
_cell.angle_beta   90.00
_cell.angle_gamma   90.00
#
_symmetry.space_group_name_H-M   'P 1'
#
loop_
_entity.id
_entity.type
_entity.pdbx_description
1 polymer ?
#
loop_
_entity_poly.entity_id
_entity_poly.type
_entity_poly.pdbx_seq_one_letter_code
_entity_poly.pdbx_strand_id
1 'polypeptide(L)'
;EPKLGELRRTIAEAGFTVTSVAAIYAGESYADVETVRRTVGLLPPATRAERIADTKRCADFAKALGGAHVSSHIGYIPEDRSDPDYQGLVTALRDICDYLKPTGRNFNLETGQETAEALRTFIGDVDRPNLGVNFDPANMILYGTGDPIEALGTLAPWVRSVHCKDGNWPPGPGQLGQEQRLGDGQVGIERFLSKLIEIGYDGPLTVEREVPGEQQMTDFLYAGELLKKLKAKLGVS
;
A
#
# COMPACT_ATOMS: atom_id res chain seq x y z
N GLU A 1 -14.54 -23.17 -1.70
CA GLU A 1 -15.16 -23.01 -0.35
C GLU A 1 -14.47 -23.85 0.76
N PRO A 2 -14.12 -25.15 0.58
CA PRO A 2 -13.45 -25.90 1.65
C PRO A 2 -12.12 -25.27 2.09
N LYS A 3 -11.30 -24.81 1.14
CA LYS A 3 -10.01 -24.15 1.41
C LYS A 3 -10.15 -22.84 2.18
N LEU A 4 -11.19 -22.05 1.92
CA LEU A 4 -11.46 -20.81 2.64
C LEU A 4 -11.81 -21.08 4.11
N GLY A 5 -12.64 -22.11 4.36
CA GLY A 5 -12.99 -22.53 5.72
C GLY A 5 -11.78 -23.02 6.52
N GLU A 6 -10.88 -23.75 5.87
CA GLU A 6 -9.62 -24.19 6.45
C GLU A 6 -8.70 -23.01 6.77
N LEU A 7 -8.50 -22.09 5.83
CA LEU A 7 -7.68 -20.90 6.03
C LEU A 7 -8.19 -20.04 7.20
N ARG A 8 -9.51 -19.81 7.27
CA ARG A 8 -10.12 -19.06 8.39
C ARG A 8 -9.81 -19.72 9.74
N ARG A 9 -9.93 -21.04 9.80
CA ARG A 9 -9.65 -21.79 11.01
C ARG A 9 -8.17 -21.69 11.40
N THR A 10 -7.26 -21.89 10.44
CA THR A 10 -5.81 -21.76 10.67
C THR A 10 -5.45 -20.37 11.20
N ILE A 11 -5.99 -19.29 10.60
CA ILE A 11 -5.76 -17.90 11.03
C ILE A 11 -6.28 -17.71 12.49
N ALA A 12 -7.49 -18.20 12.78
CA ALA A 12 -8.09 -18.06 14.10
C ALA A 12 -7.33 -18.86 15.17
N GLU A 13 -6.94 -20.12 14.88
CA GLU A 13 -6.15 -20.97 15.77
C GLU A 13 -4.76 -20.40 16.05
N ALA A 14 -4.16 -19.72 15.08
CA ALA A 14 -2.89 -19.00 15.22
C ALA A 14 -3.01 -17.65 15.96
N GLY A 15 -4.23 -17.19 16.26
CA GLY A 15 -4.49 -15.92 16.94
C GLY A 15 -4.22 -14.68 16.08
N PHE A 16 -4.20 -14.82 14.74
CA PHE A 16 -3.97 -13.71 13.83
C PHE A 16 -5.27 -12.98 13.47
N THR A 17 -5.14 -11.68 13.23
CA THR A 17 -6.18 -10.83 12.64
C THR A 17 -5.78 -10.42 11.23
N VAL A 18 -6.68 -10.61 10.27
CA VAL A 18 -6.47 -10.13 8.89
C VAL A 18 -6.81 -8.65 8.83
N THR A 19 -5.82 -7.81 8.57
CA THR A 19 -5.99 -6.34 8.48
C THR A 19 -6.33 -5.90 7.06
N SER A 20 -5.70 -6.52 6.05
CA SER A 20 -5.90 -6.18 4.64
C SER A 20 -5.74 -7.40 3.74
N VAL A 21 -6.30 -7.32 2.55
CA VAL A 21 -6.03 -8.22 1.42
C VAL A 21 -5.48 -7.37 0.28
N ALA A 22 -4.26 -7.68 -0.18
CA ALA A 22 -3.67 -7.02 -1.33
C ALA A 22 -4.24 -7.61 -2.64
N ALA A 23 -4.74 -6.75 -3.51
CA ALA A 23 -5.10 -7.11 -4.88
C ALA A 23 -3.88 -6.92 -5.78
N ILE A 24 -3.36 -8.04 -6.30
CA ILE A 24 -2.23 -8.12 -7.22
C ILE A 24 -2.75 -8.69 -8.53
N TYR A 25 -2.34 -8.11 -9.65
CA TYR A 25 -2.92 -8.47 -10.94
C TYR A 25 -1.96 -9.27 -11.81
N ALA A 26 -2.51 -10.21 -12.57
CA ALA A 26 -1.73 -10.97 -13.54
C ALA A 26 -1.08 -10.05 -14.58
N GLY A 27 0.19 -10.33 -14.92
CA GLY A 27 0.94 -9.58 -15.93
C GLY A 27 1.58 -8.27 -15.44
N GLU A 28 1.48 -7.95 -14.15
CA GLU A 28 2.27 -6.85 -13.58
C GLU A 28 3.76 -7.19 -13.55
N SER A 29 4.58 -6.17 -13.77
CA SER A 29 6.03 -6.30 -13.68
C SER A 29 6.64 -5.00 -13.14
N TYR A 30 7.54 -5.17 -12.20
CA TYR A 30 8.25 -4.10 -11.50
C TYR A 30 9.74 -4.03 -11.90
N ALA A 31 10.08 -4.51 -13.10
CA ALA A 31 11.46 -4.60 -13.59
C ALA A 31 12.14 -3.22 -13.74
N ASP A 32 11.41 -2.22 -14.17
CA ASP A 32 11.85 -0.84 -14.36
C ASP A 32 10.65 0.12 -14.41
N VAL A 33 10.91 1.43 -14.33
CA VAL A 33 9.88 2.48 -14.28
C VAL A 33 8.95 2.43 -15.50
N GLU A 34 9.50 2.20 -16.71
CA GLU A 34 8.69 2.15 -17.94
C GLU A 34 7.75 0.93 -17.94
N THR A 35 8.26 -0.21 -17.51
CA THR A 35 7.46 -1.45 -17.39
C THR A 35 6.36 -1.29 -16.33
N VAL A 36 6.65 -0.67 -15.18
CA VAL A 36 5.64 -0.35 -14.16
C VAL A 36 4.53 0.54 -14.77
N ARG A 37 4.90 1.62 -15.47
CA ARG A 37 3.92 2.52 -16.13
C ARG A 37 2.98 1.79 -17.07
N ARG A 38 3.49 0.79 -17.76
CA ARG A 38 2.73 0.05 -18.78
C ARG A 38 1.90 -1.09 -18.21
N THR A 39 2.30 -1.69 -17.10
CA THR A 39 1.74 -2.99 -16.67
C THR A 39 1.05 -2.98 -15.33
N VAL A 40 1.35 -2.03 -14.45
CA VAL A 40 0.91 -2.08 -13.04
C VAL A 40 -0.44 -1.38 -12.82
N GLY A 41 -1.23 -1.95 -11.95
CA GLY A 41 -2.44 -1.37 -11.39
C GLY A 41 -3.62 -1.31 -12.35
N LEU A 42 -4.45 -0.32 -12.16
CA LEU A 42 -5.68 -0.09 -12.94
C LEU A 42 -5.48 0.88 -14.12
N LEU A 43 -4.25 1.39 -14.28
CA LEU A 43 -3.93 2.34 -15.35
C LEU A 43 -4.12 1.74 -16.75
N PRO A 44 -3.63 0.52 -17.08
CA PRO A 44 -3.74 0.00 -18.45
C PRO A 44 -5.20 -0.21 -18.84
N PRO A 45 -5.73 0.51 -19.85
CA PRO A 45 -7.15 0.44 -20.20
C PRO A 45 -7.59 -0.95 -20.71
N ALA A 46 -6.67 -1.69 -21.36
CA ALA A 46 -6.96 -3.02 -21.89
C ALA A 46 -7.28 -4.08 -20.81
N THR A 47 -6.71 -3.95 -19.61
CA THR A 47 -6.90 -4.90 -18.50
C THR A 47 -7.75 -4.33 -17.37
N ARG A 48 -8.10 -3.04 -17.42
CA ARG A 48 -8.77 -2.33 -16.33
C ARG A 48 -10.07 -3.00 -15.87
N ALA A 49 -10.93 -3.39 -16.81
CA ALA A 49 -12.21 -4.01 -16.49
C ALA A 49 -12.04 -5.36 -15.77
N GLU A 50 -11.10 -6.20 -16.21
CA GLU A 50 -10.77 -7.47 -15.56
C GLU A 50 -10.21 -7.24 -14.16
N ARG A 51 -9.28 -6.30 -14.01
CA ARG A 51 -8.66 -5.97 -12.73
C ARG A 51 -9.62 -5.36 -11.71
N ILE A 52 -10.62 -4.59 -12.16
CA ILE A 52 -11.73 -4.15 -11.30
C ILE A 52 -12.51 -5.37 -10.79
N ALA A 53 -12.81 -6.34 -11.65
CA ALA A 53 -13.50 -7.57 -11.23
C ALA A 53 -12.64 -8.39 -10.25
N ASP A 54 -11.33 -8.47 -10.46
CA ASP A 54 -10.39 -9.12 -9.54
C ASP A 54 -10.37 -8.43 -8.18
N THR A 55 -10.31 -7.10 -8.16
CA THR A 55 -10.38 -6.30 -6.94
C THR A 55 -11.67 -6.58 -6.15
N LYS A 56 -12.80 -6.68 -6.83
CA LYS A 56 -14.08 -7.04 -6.19
C LYS A 56 -14.05 -8.47 -5.63
N ARG A 57 -13.39 -9.43 -6.32
CA ARG A 57 -13.16 -10.78 -5.77
C ARG A 57 -12.26 -10.74 -4.52
N CYS A 58 -11.21 -9.92 -4.53
CA CYS A 58 -10.38 -9.68 -3.34
C CYS A 58 -11.21 -9.07 -2.19
N ALA A 59 -12.15 -8.18 -2.50
CA ALA A 59 -13.05 -7.60 -1.51
C ALA A 59 -13.98 -8.64 -0.86
N ASP A 60 -14.53 -9.56 -1.65
CA ASP A 60 -15.34 -10.67 -1.14
C ASP A 60 -14.50 -11.64 -0.30
N PHE A 61 -13.25 -11.89 -0.70
CA PHE A 61 -12.31 -12.69 0.06
C PHE A 61 -11.93 -12.02 1.39
N ALA A 62 -11.63 -10.71 1.37
CA ALA A 62 -11.36 -9.94 2.59
C ALA A 62 -12.56 -9.98 3.55
N LYS A 63 -13.78 -9.82 3.03
CA LYS A 63 -15.02 -9.97 3.81
C LYS A 63 -15.12 -11.36 4.45
N ALA A 64 -14.84 -12.40 3.69
CA ALA A 64 -14.91 -13.77 4.16
C ALA A 64 -13.86 -14.08 5.25
N LEU A 65 -12.69 -13.45 5.21
CA LEU A 65 -11.64 -13.56 6.22
C LEU A 65 -11.82 -12.65 7.44
N GLY A 66 -12.78 -11.71 7.40
CA GLY A 66 -12.94 -10.69 8.44
C GLY A 66 -11.96 -9.51 8.30
N GLY A 67 -11.25 -9.40 7.16
CA GLY A 67 -10.32 -8.30 6.88
C GLY A 67 -11.02 -6.95 6.78
N ALA A 68 -10.32 -5.88 7.18
CA ALA A 68 -10.85 -4.52 7.21
C ALA A 68 -10.72 -3.79 5.86
N HIS A 69 -9.66 -4.05 5.11
CA HIS A 69 -9.30 -3.29 3.92
C HIS A 69 -9.00 -4.19 2.72
N VAL A 70 -9.06 -3.59 1.53
CA VAL A 70 -8.40 -4.10 0.33
C VAL A 70 -7.39 -3.04 -0.10
N SER A 71 -6.17 -3.41 -0.43
CA SER A 71 -5.13 -2.51 -0.90
C SER A 71 -4.60 -2.92 -2.28
N SER A 72 -4.09 -1.96 -3.02
CA SER A 72 -3.41 -2.22 -4.30
C SER A 72 -2.60 -1.00 -4.75
N HIS A 73 -1.55 -1.25 -5.52
CA HIS A 73 -1.01 -0.26 -6.44
C HIS A 73 -2.01 -0.04 -7.59
N ILE A 74 -2.24 1.22 -7.96
CA ILE A 74 -3.15 1.53 -9.09
C ILE A 74 -2.42 1.92 -10.36
N GLY A 75 -1.08 1.95 -10.31
CA GLY A 75 -0.22 2.41 -11.39
C GLY A 75 -0.01 3.92 -11.34
N TYR A 76 0.81 4.45 -12.25
CA TYR A 76 1.08 5.89 -12.33
C TYR A 76 -0.18 6.68 -12.68
N ILE A 77 -0.55 7.62 -11.83
CA ILE A 77 -1.66 8.54 -12.09
C ILE A 77 -1.19 9.60 -13.10
N PRO A 78 -1.87 9.79 -14.25
CA PRO A 78 -1.56 10.88 -15.17
C PRO A 78 -1.64 12.25 -14.49
N GLU A 79 -0.72 13.16 -14.80
CA GLU A 79 -0.74 14.52 -14.24
C GLU A 79 -1.88 15.37 -14.83
N ASP A 80 -2.20 15.16 -16.11
CA ASP A 80 -3.31 15.84 -16.77
C ASP A 80 -4.64 15.19 -16.37
N ARG A 81 -5.43 15.93 -15.61
CA ARG A 81 -6.76 15.50 -15.16
C ARG A 81 -7.76 15.31 -16.31
N SER A 82 -7.49 15.88 -17.49
CA SER A 82 -8.30 15.66 -18.70
C SER A 82 -7.92 14.40 -19.48
N ASP A 83 -6.81 13.75 -19.11
CA ASP A 83 -6.36 12.51 -19.72
C ASP A 83 -7.44 11.42 -19.56
N PRO A 84 -7.81 10.71 -20.65
CA PRO A 84 -8.79 9.62 -20.58
C PRO A 84 -8.43 8.52 -19.57
N ASP A 85 -7.13 8.25 -19.37
CA ASP A 85 -6.70 7.26 -18.38
C ASP A 85 -6.85 7.76 -16.94
N TYR A 86 -6.62 9.07 -16.68
CA TYR A 86 -6.96 9.67 -15.40
C TYR A 86 -8.45 9.51 -15.08
N GLN A 87 -9.33 9.88 -16.02
CA GLN A 87 -10.78 9.77 -15.86
C GLN A 87 -11.23 8.30 -15.73
N GLY A 88 -10.54 7.40 -16.45
CA GLY A 88 -10.73 5.96 -16.33
C GLY A 88 -10.41 5.43 -14.95
N LEU A 89 -9.30 5.88 -14.33
CA LEU A 89 -8.93 5.55 -12.96
C LEU A 89 -9.95 6.08 -11.95
N VAL A 90 -10.36 7.35 -12.06
CA VAL A 90 -11.40 7.94 -11.18
C VAL A 90 -12.67 7.09 -11.22
N THR A 91 -13.12 6.72 -12.41
CA THR A 91 -14.33 5.89 -12.60
C THR A 91 -14.16 4.50 -11.99
N ALA A 92 -13.00 3.86 -12.21
CA ALA A 92 -12.68 2.54 -11.66
C ALA A 92 -12.69 2.55 -10.12
N LEU A 93 -12.06 3.56 -9.51
CA LEU A 93 -12.01 3.63 -8.04
C LEU A 93 -13.37 3.96 -7.42
N ARG A 94 -14.18 4.76 -8.08
CA ARG A 94 -15.58 4.98 -7.65
C ARG A 94 -16.37 3.66 -7.63
N ASP A 95 -16.26 2.86 -8.69
CA ASP A 95 -16.94 1.56 -8.80
C ASP A 95 -16.44 0.58 -7.72
N ILE A 96 -15.14 0.51 -7.46
CA ILE A 96 -14.57 -0.34 -6.40
C ILE A 96 -15.03 0.14 -5.02
N CYS A 97 -14.93 1.43 -4.73
CA CYS A 97 -15.34 1.99 -3.45
C CYS A 97 -16.83 1.81 -3.18
N ASP A 98 -17.66 2.03 -4.19
CA ASP A 98 -19.13 1.84 -4.10
C ASP A 98 -19.48 0.36 -3.88
N TYR A 99 -18.72 -0.58 -4.46
CA TYR A 99 -18.85 -2.02 -4.20
C TYR A 99 -18.51 -2.40 -2.74
N LEU A 100 -17.44 -1.81 -2.19
CA LEU A 100 -16.98 -2.06 -0.82
C LEU A 100 -17.85 -1.42 0.25
N LYS A 101 -18.47 -0.27 -0.05
CA LYS A 101 -19.24 0.55 0.90
C LYS A 101 -20.27 -0.21 1.73
N PRO A 102 -21.13 -1.10 1.15
CA PRO A 102 -22.11 -1.86 1.94
C PRO A 102 -21.49 -2.81 2.97
N THR A 103 -20.22 -3.12 2.83
CA THR A 103 -19.49 -4.02 3.73
C THR A 103 -18.75 -3.27 4.85
N GLY A 104 -18.76 -1.93 4.84
CA GLY A 104 -18.04 -1.08 5.77
C GLY A 104 -16.51 -1.12 5.57
N ARG A 105 -16.02 -1.53 4.39
CA ARG A 105 -14.59 -1.70 4.08
C ARG A 105 -14.05 -0.59 3.23
N ASN A 106 -12.74 -0.33 3.38
CA ASN A 106 -12.03 0.66 2.60
C ASN A 106 -11.25 -0.03 1.46
N PHE A 107 -11.06 0.73 0.37
CA PHE A 107 -10.01 0.47 -0.60
C PHE A 107 -8.84 1.43 -0.32
N ASN A 108 -7.64 0.89 -0.13
CA ASN A 108 -6.46 1.69 0.20
C ASN A 108 -5.47 1.70 -0.97
N LEU A 109 -5.14 2.91 -1.43
CA LEU A 109 -4.12 3.13 -2.44
C LEU A 109 -2.74 2.95 -1.79
N GLU A 110 -1.93 2.09 -2.35
CA GLU A 110 -0.55 1.94 -1.89
C GLU A 110 0.33 3.02 -2.51
N THR A 111 1.06 3.75 -1.66
CA THR A 111 1.96 4.82 -2.10
C THR A 111 3.18 4.28 -2.82
N GLY A 112 3.75 5.09 -3.71
CA GLY A 112 4.99 4.77 -4.41
C GLY A 112 5.19 5.58 -5.69
N GLN A 113 4.34 5.40 -6.68
CA GLN A 113 4.53 5.94 -8.02
C GLN A 113 4.22 7.44 -8.13
N GLU A 114 3.43 8.00 -7.22
CA GLU A 114 2.98 9.39 -7.24
C GLU A 114 3.60 10.21 -6.10
N THR A 115 3.67 11.51 -6.33
CA THR A 115 3.91 12.46 -5.23
C THR A 115 2.68 12.51 -4.31
N ALA A 116 2.89 12.85 -3.04
CA ALA A 116 1.79 12.99 -2.09
C ALA A 116 0.74 14.01 -2.54
N GLU A 117 1.14 15.10 -3.19
CA GLU A 117 0.24 16.13 -3.69
C GLU A 117 -0.62 15.64 -4.87
N ALA A 118 -0.03 14.87 -5.80
CA ALA A 118 -0.77 14.25 -6.89
C ALA A 118 -1.80 13.25 -6.35
N LEU A 119 -1.39 12.39 -5.41
CA LEU A 119 -2.27 11.41 -4.80
C LEU A 119 -3.40 12.08 -4.00
N ARG A 120 -3.10 13.13 -3.23
CA ARG A 120 -4.10 13.92 -2.50
C ARG A 120 -5.15 14.50 -3.44
N THR A 121 -4.71 15.10 -4.56
CA THR A 121 -5.60 15.67 -5.57
C THR A 121 -6.50 14.60 -6.18
N PHE A 122 -5.91 13.46 -6.54
CA PHE A 122 -6.63 12.33 -7.11
C PHE A 122 -7.68 11.74 -6.15
N ILE A 123 -7.35 11.58 -4.86
CA ILE A 123 -8.31 11.13 -3.85
C ILE A 123 -9.49 12.10 -3.76
N GLY A 124 -9.23 13.42 -3.80
CA GLY A 124 -10.27 14.44 -3.85
C GLY A 124 -11.19 14.31 -5.06
N ASP A 125 -10.62 14.00 -6.23
CA ASP A 125 -11.40 13.81 -7.46
C ASP A 125 -12.22 12.52 -7.48
N VAL A 126 -11.74 11.45 -6.85
CA VAL A 126 -12.53 10.21 -6.68
C VAL A 126 -13.72 10.46 -5.76
N ASP A 127 -13.55 11.26 -4.72
CA ASP A 127 -14.63 11.68 -3.80
C ASP A 127 -15.44 10.49 -3.24
N ARG A 128 -14.73 9.57 -2.55
CA ARG A 128 -15.34 8.45 -1.84
C ARG A 128 -14.78 8.34 -0.43
N PRO A 129 -15.63 8.35 0.63
CA PRO A 129 -15.19 8.38 2.02
C PRO A 129 -14.46 7.11 2.47
N ASN A 130 -14.64 6.00 1.74
CA ASN A 130 -13.97 4.73 1.97
C ASN A 130 -12.78 4.48 1.02
N LEU A 131 -12.30 5.53 0.34
CA LEU A 131 -10.98 5.53 -0.29
C LEU A 131 -9.96 5.99 0.75
N GLY A 132 -8.95 5.16 0.99
CA GLY A 132 -7.88 5.43 1.93
C GLY A 132 -6.50 5.26 1.30
N VAL A 133 -5.49 5.32 2.14
CA VAL A 133 -4.09 5.12 1.78
C VAL A 133 -3.49 3.99 2.62
N ASN A 134 -2.84 3.05 1.96
CA ASN A 134 -1.84 2.15 2.55
C ASN A 134 -0.48 2.82 2.34
N PHE A 135 0.05 3.41 3.40
CA PHE A 135 1.24 4.24 3.28
C PHE A 135 2.51 3.40 3.39
N ASP A 136 3.23 3.28 2.28
CA ASP A 136 4.55 2.67 2.22
C ASP A 136 5.61 3.77 2.02
N PRO A 137 6.45 4.05 3.04
CA PRO A 137 7.47 5.07 2.96
C PRO A 137 8.63 4.70 2.02
N ALA A 138 8.95 3.40 1.92
CA ALA A 138 10.05 2.93 1.10
C ALA A 138 9.71 3.02 -0.38
N ASN A 139 8.49 2.69 -0.77
CA ASN A 139 8.07 2.80 -2.17
C ASN A 139 8.23 4.23 -2.69
N MET A 140 7.94 5.25 -1.89
CA MET A 140 8.17 6.65 -2.28
C MET A 140 9.65 6.94 -2.54
N ILE A 141 10.55 6.40 -1.72
CA ILE A 141 12.01 6.48 -1.93
C ILE A 141 12.40 5.72 -3.20
N LEU A 142 11.94 4.47 -3.35
CA LEU A 142 12.30 3.62 -4.48
C LEU A 142 11.90 4.22 -5.84
N TYR A 143 10.77 4.93 -5.90
CA TYR A 143 10.31 5.62 -7.10
C TYR A 143 10.81 7.06 -7.21
N GLY A 144 11.42 7.61 -6.16
CA GLY A 144 11.93 8.99 -6.15
C GLY A 144 10.84 10.04 -6.14
N THR A 145 9.68 9.77 -5.52
CA THR A 145 8.49 10.62 -5.57
C THR A 145 8.35 11.63 -4.42
N GLY A 146 9.32 11.67 -3.51
CA GLY A 146 9.40 12.68 -2.45
C GLY A 146 9.81 12.14 -1.08
N ASP A 147 10.04 13.05 -0.12
CA ASP A 147 10.34 12.67 1.27
C ASP A 147 9.11 12.01 1.92
N PRO A 148 9.23 10.75 2.38
CA PRO A 148 8.08 10.02 2.92
C PRO A 148 7.54 10.62 4.23
N ILE A 149 8.35 11.35 5.00
CA ILE A 149 7.90 11.95 6.25
C ILE A 149 7.00 13.17 5.98
N GLU A 150 7.36 13.98 4.99
CA GLU A 150 6.54 15.11 4.53
C GLU A 150 5.26 14.61 3.85
N ALA A 151 5.39 13.58 3.00
CA ALA A 151 4.28 12.93 2.33
C ALA A 151 3.25 12.34 3.31
N LEU A 152 3.72 11.70 4.39
CA LEU A 152 2.85 11.17 5.43
C LEU A 152 2.03 12.29 6.10
N GLY A 153 2.63 13.46 6.33
CA GLY A 153 1.90 14.63 6.82
C GLY A 153 0.81 15.11 5.86
N THR A 154 1.12 15.17 4.56
CA THR A 154 0.17 15.57 3.51
C THR A 154 -1.00 14.60 3.38
N LEU A 155 -0.75 13.30 3.50
CA LEU A 155 -1.74 12.23 3.31
C LEU A 155 -2.43 11.79 4.62
N ALA A 156 -2.06 12.34 5.76
CA ALA A 156 -2.53 11.94 7.08
C ALA A 156 -4.05 11.69 7.20
N PRO A 157 -4.95 12.53 6.61
CA PRO A 157 -6.40 12.30 6.72
C PRO A 157 -6.90 10.99 6.10
N TRP A 158 -6.15 10.42 5.16
CA TRP A 158 -6.53 9.23 4.41
C TRP A 158 -5.75 7.98 4.78
N VAL A 159 -4.70 8.07 5.59
CA VAL A 159 -3.92 6.90 6.01
C VAL A 159 -4.80 5.95 6.82
N ARG A 160 -4.89 4.69 6.39
CA ARG A 160 -5.68 3.63 7.02
C ARG A 160 -4.83 2.41 7.38
N SER A 161 -3.72 2.23 6.70
CA SER A 161 -2.71 1.21 6.97
C SER A 161 -1.34 1.72 6.57
N VAL A 162 -0.30 1.11 7.13
CA VAL A 162 1.08 1.46 6.80
C VAL A 162 1.91 0.22 6.59
N HIS A 163 2.92 0.33 5.71
CA HIS A 163 4.01 -0.63 5.63
C HIS A 163 5.24 -0.09 6.36
N CYS A 164 5.90 -0.95 7.09
CA CYS A 164 7.23 -0.74 7.65
C CYS A 164 8.22 -1.45 6.71
N LYS A 165 8.68 -0.71 5.74
CA LYS A 165 9.62 -1.11 4.67
C LYS A 165 10.71 -0.06 4.57
N ASP A 166 11.87 -0.41 4.09
CA ASP A 166 13.00 0.50 3.96
C ASP A 166 13.70 0.34 2.60
N GLY A 167 14.37 1.37 2.15
CA GLY A 167 15.01 1.38 0.86
C GLY A 167 15.94 2.56 0.66
N ASN A 168 16.70 2.52 -0.42
CA ASN A 168 17.60 3.57 -0.86
C ASN A 168 17.06 4.25 -2.12
N TRP A 169 17.33 5.53 -2.24
CA TRP A 169 16.99 6.32 -3.41
C TRP A 169 17.56 5.74 -4.70
N PRO A 170 16.91 5.98 -5.85
CA PRO A 170 17.45 5.61 -7.16
C PRO A 170 18.85 6.15 -7.36
N PRO A 171 19.75 5.38 -7.99
CA PRO A 171 21.10 5.85 -8.28
C PRO A 171 21.15 6.89 -9.40
N GLY A 172 20.06 7.07 -10.15
CA GLY A 172 19.95 8.06 -11.22
C GLY A 172 18.53 8.14 -11.82
N PRO A 173 18.30 9.13 -12.69
CA PRO A 173 17.00 9.35 -13.32
C PRO A 173 16.48 8.11 -14.07
N GLY A 174 15.18 7.83 -13.94
CA GLY A 174 14.52 6.70 -14.62
C GLY A 174 14.86 5.31 -14.07
N GLN A 175 15.67 5.22 -13.04
CA GLN A 175 15.97 3.98 -12.33
C GLN A 175 15.09 3.86 -11.07
N LEU A 176 14.91 2.63 -10.61
CA LEU A 176 14.32 2.36 -9.31
C LEU A 176 15.41 2.33 -8.24
N GLY A 177 15.05 2.73 -7.03
CA GLY A 177 15.85 2.50 -5.84
C GLY A 177 15.94 1.03 -5.48
N GLN A 178 16.59 0.72 -4.38
CA GLN A 178 16.78 -0.64 -3.91
C GLN A 178 16.21 -0.81 -2.51
N GLU A 179 15.33 -1.81 -2.34
CA GLU A 179 14.82 -2.20 -1.04
C GLU A 179 15.96 -2.64 -0.11
N GLN A 180 15.89 -2.25 1.14
CA GLN A 180 16.83 -2.59 2.20
C GLN A 180 16.10 -3.28 3.36
N ARG A 181 16.86 -3.96 4.22
CA ARG A 181 16.30 -4.43 5.49
C ARG A 181 15.85 -3.22 6.33
N LEU A 182 14.76 -3.37 7.05
CA LEU A 182 14.19 -2.28 7.87
C LEU A 182 15.25 -1.68 8.81
N GLY A 183 15.49 -0.38 8.71
CA GLY A 183 16.47 0.38 9.47
C GLY A 183 17.84 0.51 8.81
N ASP A 184 18.10 -0.20 7.70
CA ASP A 184 19.36 -0.12 6.96
C ASP A 184 19.26 0.79 5.72
N GLY A 185 18.06 1.29 5.41
CA GLY A 185 17.77 2.19 4.29
C GLY A 185 17.70 3.66 4.68
N GLN A 186 17.07 4.45 3.83
CA GLN A 186 17.04 5.91 3.91
C GLN A 186 15.67 6.49 4.29
N VAL A 187 14.68 5.65 4.66
CA VAL A 187 13.38 6.12 5.17
C VAL A 187 13.53 6.87 6.49
N GLY A 188 14.43 6.40 7.36
CA GLY A 188 14.54 6.95 8.70
C GLY A 188 13.39 6.49 9.60
N ILE A 189 13.31 5.19 9.85
CA ILE A 189 12.18 4.50 10.52
C ILE A 189 11.78 5.14 11.86
N GLU A 190 12.72 5.63 12.66
CA GLU A 190 12.38 6.33 13.91
C GLU A 190 11.61 7.63 13.64
N ARG A 191 12.01 8.43 12.62
CA ARG A 191 11.27 9.63 12.20
C ARG A 191 9.90 9.28 11.65
N PHE A 192 9.80 8.19 10.90
CA PHE A 192 8.53 7.68 10.37
C PHE A 192 7.57 7.33 11.51
N LEU A 193 8.00 6.56 12.52
CA LEU A 193 7.18 6.23 13.69
C LEU A 193 6.79 7.47 14.49
N SER A 194 7.70 8.42 14.68
CA SER A 194 7.42 9.68 15.34
C SER A 194 6.32 10.46 14.60
N LYS A 195 6.36 10.47 13.27
CA LYS A 195 5.35 11.12 12.44
C LYS A 195 4.00 10.41 12.49
N LEU A 196 3.98 9.08 12.56
CA LEU A 196 2.74 8.31 12.78
C LEU A 196 2.07 8.69 14.10
N ILE A 197 2.85 8.84 15.18
CA ILE A 197 2.35 9.30 16.48
C ILE A 197 1.79 10.73 16.37
N GLU A 198 2.52 11.64 15.71
CA GLU A 198 2.12 13.03 15.53
C GLU A 198 0.77 13.16 14.81
N ILE A 199 0.54 12.34 13.76
CA ILE A 199 -0.73 12.35 13.01
C ILE A 199 -1.85 11.53 13.68
N GLY A 200 -1.60 10.91 14.84
CA GLY A 200 -2.57 10.13 15.57
C GLY A 200 -2.90 8.76 14.96
N TYR A 201 -1.96 8.17 14.19
CA TYR A 201 -2.14 6.82 13.64
C TYR A 201 -2.02 5.78 14.77
N ASP A 202 -3.05 4.96 14.93
CA ASP A 202 -3.17 3.90 15.93
C ASP A 202 -3.33 2.48 15.33
N GLY A 203 -3.18 2.37 14.01
CA GLY A 203 -3.29 1.10 13.29
C GLY A 203 -2.05 0.22 13.40
N PRO A 204 -2.10 -0.98 12.79
CA PRO A 204 -0.98 -1.92 12.81
C PRO A 204 0.23 -1.39 12.03
N LEU A 205 1.43 -1.74 12.53
CA LEU A 205 2.69 -1.54 11.82
C LEU A 205 3.01 -2.82 11.05
N THR A 206 2.68 -2.86 9.76
CA THR A 206 2.86 -4.04 8.91
C THR A 206 4.26 -4.08 8.32
N VAL A 207 5.09 -5.03 8.73
CA VAL A 207 6.40 -5.22 8.09
C VAL A 207 6.22 -5.80 6.70
N GLU A 208 6.83 -5.17 5.71
CA GLU A 208 6.92 -5.68 4.35
C GLU A 208 8.39 -5.89 3.95
N ARG A 209 8.66 -7.01 3.27
CA ARG A 209 9.99 -7.37 2.79
C ARG A 209 9.89 -8.26 1.56
N GLU A 210 10.32 -7.77 0.41
CA GLU A 210 10.17 -8.42 -0.91
C GLU A 210 11.44 -9.16 -1.35
N VAL A 211 12.03 -9.96 -0.45
CA VAL A 211 13.13 -10.84 -0.78
C VAL A 211 12.71 -12.30 -0.61
N PRO A 212 13.16 -13.22 -1.46
CA PRO A 212 12.74 -14.62 -1.36
C PRO A 212 13.48 -15.40 -0.26
N GLY A 213 12.86 -16.47 0.21
CA GLY A 213 13.50 -17.52 1.00
C GLY A 213 13.77 -17.16 2.47
N GLU A 214 14.80 -17.78 3.04
CA GLU A 214 15.14 -17.68 4.48
C GLU A 214 15.52 -16.25 4.90
N GLN A 215 16.06 -15.47 3.98
CA GLN A 215 16.41 -14.07 4.24
C GLN A 215 15.17 -13.24 4.62
N GLN A 216 14.04 -13.45 3.96
CA GLN A 216 12.80 -12.77 4.28
C GLN A 216 12.39 -13.02 5.73
N MET A 217 12.40 -14.28 6.18
CA MET A 217 12.04 -14.63 7.55
C MET A 217 12.99 -13.99 8.58
N THR A 218 14.29 -14.03 8.29
CA THR A 218 15.31 -13.39 9.14
C THR A 218 15.07 -11.90 9.28
N ASP A 219 14.77 -11.22 8.15
CA ASP A 219 14.53 -9.79 8.10
C ASP A 219 13.20 -9.43 8.81
N PHE A 220 12.16 -10.25 8.71
CA PHE A 220 10.91 -10.05 9.48
C PHE A 220 11.14 -10.12 10.99
N LEU A 221 11.87 -11.12 11.47
CA LEU A 221 12.18 -11.24 12.89
C LEU A 221 12.98 -10.03 13.40
N TYR A 222 13.98 -9.62 12.63
CA TYR A 222 14.78 -8.44 12.94
C TYR A 222 13.92 -7.17 12.98
N ALA A 223 13.06 -6.96 11.98
CA ALA A 223 12.15 -5.82 11.91
C ALA A 223 11.21 -5.75 13.11
N GLY A 224 10.66 -6.88 13.53
CA GLY A 224 9.82 -6.96 14.71
C GLY A 224 10.55 -6.49 15.99
N GLU A 225 11.79 -6.91 16.19
CA GLU A 225 12.60 -6.49 17.34
C GLU A 225 13.00 -5.01 17.24
N LEU A 226 13.32 -4.51 16.05
CA LEU A 226 13.62 -3.09 15.82
C LEU A 226 12.40 -2.22 16.16
N LEU A 227 11.22 -2.58 15.65
CA LEU A 227 9.99 -1.82 15.92
C LEU A 227 9.64 -1.81 17.41
N LYS A 228 9.78 -2.93 18.13
CA LYS A 228 9.60 -2.98 19.57
C LYS A 228 10.53 -2.01 20.32
N LYS A 229 11.82 -1.98 19.94
CA LYS A 229 12.81 -1.05 20.53
C LYS A 229 12.44 0.41 20.27
N LEU A 230 12.06 0.73 19.02
CA LEU A 230 11.70 2.08 18.66
C LEU A 230 10.40 2.54 19.34
N LYS A 231 9.38 1.67 19.41
CA LYS A 231 8.14 1.95 20.17
C LYS A 231 8.45 2.26 21.64
N ALA A 232 9.26 1.44 22.30
CA ALA A 232 9.66 1.66 23.70
C ALA A 232 10.42 2.99 23.87
N LYS A 233 11.33 3.34 22.93
CA LYS A 233 12.06 4.62 22.93
C LYS A 233 11.12 5.81 22.77
N LEU A 234 10.07 5.68 21.97
CA LEU A 234 9.07 6.73 21.71
C LEU A 234 7.95 6.77 22.76
N GLY A 235 7.95 5.86 23.73
CA GLY A 235 6.97 5.83 24.83
C GLY A 235 5.59 5.33 24.42
N VAL A 236 5.50 4.51 23.34
CA VAL A 236 4.25 3.90 22.89
C VAL A 236 4.29 2.38 23.04
N SER A 237 3.12 1.78 23.31
CA SER A 237 2.97 0.33 23.55
C SER A 237 2.66 -0.44 22.25
#